data_a987af99f824667c0c2739bd7daf1c8d
#
_entry.id   a987af99f824667c0c2739bd7daf1c8d
#
_cell.length_a   1.000
_cell.length_b   1.000
_cell.length_c   1.000
_cell.angle_alpha   90.00
_cell.angle_beta   90.00
_cell.angle_gamma   90.00
#
_symmetry.space_group_name_H-M   'P 1'
#
loop_
_entity.id
_entity.type
_entity.pdbx_description
1 polymer ?
#
loop_
_entity_poly.entity_id
_entity_poly.type
_entity_poly.pdbx_seq_one_letter_code
_entity_poly.pdbx_strand_id
1 'polypeptide(L)'
;MAQAPNFQSEMRQLLRARVIDTARQLVCTEGWGAVNMSRVAKEVGVSRPVLYKEIGTKHDLADAVIGNELDTFLAGITDTIAAHPDDIRAALTAAVDFTLRTAAENTLLKAVLAGRSSADTSLLPTLMTEPEPVLGRAAGALTTVVRTRYELPALSDDELGSRVEAVVRLALSHLFQPTGTIERAVAQIALVIDAIFGPAARED
;
A
#
# COMPACT_ATOMS: atom_id res chain seq x y z
N MET A 1 -21.65 10.71 20.17
CA MET A 1 -21.67 12.08 19.61
C MET A 1 -20.28 12.36 19.08
N ALA A 2 -20.08 12.34 17.76
CA ALA A 2 -18.81 12.72 17.15
C ALA A 2 -18.65 14.24 17.30
N GLN A 3 -17.59 14.67 17.96
CA GLN A 3 -17.22 16.08 18.11
C GLN A 3 -16.91 16.64 16.71
N ALA A 4 -17.52 17.75 16.32
CA ALA A 4 -17.22 18.42 15.06
C ALA A 4 -15.70 18.71 14.99
N PRO A 5 -15.04 18.42 13.86
CA PRO A 5 -13.62 18.67 13.73
C PRO A 5 -13.35 20.17 13.95
N ASN A 6 -12.41 20.47 14.83
CA ASN A 6 -12.00 21.84 15.08
C ASN A 6 -11.28 22.38 13.83
N PHE A 7 -11.61 23.61 13.40
CA PHE A 7 -10.99 24.30 12.26
C PHE A 7 -9.46 24.16 12.20
N GLN A 8 -8.79 24.19 13.35
CA GLN A 8 -7.34 23.96 13.41
C GLN A 8 -6.92 22.53 13.02
N SER A 9 -7.74 21.53 13.35
CA SER A 9 -7.48 20.14 12.95
C SER A 9 -7.65 19.94 11.45
N GLU A 10 -8.71 20.52 10.89
CA GLU A 10 -8.96 20.48 9.43
C GLU A 10 -7.83 21.17 8.65
N MET A 11 -7.40 22.34 9.12
CA MET A 11 -6.31 23.09 8.48
C MET A 11 -4.99 22.31 8.52
N ARG A 12 -4.70 21.60 9.62
CA ARG A 12 -3.51 20.73 9.71
C ARG A 12 -3.60 19.56 8.75
N GLN A 13 -4.75 18.92 8.65
CA GLN A 13 -4.96 17.81 7.71
C GLN A 13 -4.77 18.27 6.26
N LEU A 14 -5.33 19.41 5.88
CA LEU A 14 -5.15 20.00 4.55
C LEU A 14 -3.70 20.34 4.28
N LEU A 15 -2.99 20.93 5.25
CA LEU A 15 -1.56 21.22 5.11
C LEU A 15 -0.75 19.94 4.94
N ARG A 16 -1.00 18.93 5.78
CA ARG A 16 -0.32 17.63 5.70
C ARG A 16 -0.55 16.96 4.34
N ALA A 17 -1.78 16.93 3.85
CA ALA A 17 -2.12 16.37 2.53
C ALA A 17 -1.36 17.12 1.41
N ARG A 18 -1.34 18.46 1.45
CA ARG A 18 -0.61 19.28 0.46
C ARG A 18 0.90 19.03 0.50
N VAL A 19 1.48 18.84 1.68
CA VAL A 19 2.91 18.51 1.84
C VAL A 19 3.23 17.15 1.22
N ILE A 20 2.41 16.13 1.49
CA ILE A 20 2.56 14.77 0.94
C ILE A 20 2.42 14.80 -0.59
N ASP A 21 1.42 15.48 -1.12
CA ASP A 21 1.21 15.57 -2.58
C ASP A 21 2.36 16.30 -3.27
N THR A 22 2.85 17.41 -2.69
CA THR A 22 4.01 18.13 -3.22
C THR A 22 5.26 17.23 -3.25
N ALA A 23 5.53 16.49 -2.17
CA ALA A 23 6.65 15.56 -2.12
C ALA A 23 6.49 14.43 -3.15
N ARG A 24 5.29 13.86 -3.27
CA ARG A 24 4.95 12.85 -4.29
C ARG A 24 5.22 13.35 -5.70
N GLN A 25 4.79 14.55 -6.04
CA GLN A 25 5.02 15.17 -7.36
C GLN A 25 6.53 15.31 -7.64
N LEU A 26 7.32 15.78 -6.67
CA LEU A 26 8.77 15.89 -6.80
C LEU A 26 9.43 14.53 -7.05
N VAL A 27 8.99 13.48 -6.34
CA VAL A 27 9.51 12.11 -6.57
C VAL A 27 9.18 11.65 -7.99
N CYS A 28 7.95 11.85 -8.44
CA CYS A 28 7.52 11.41 -9.77
C CYS A 28 8.26 12.13 -10.92
N THR A 29 8.65 13.39 -10.72
CA THR A 29 9.28 14.21 -11.77
C THR A 29 10.80 14.19 -11.75
N GLU A 30 11.40 14.17 -10.57
CA GLU A 30 12.84 14.39 -10.40
C GLU A 30 13.54 13.33 -9.52
N GLY A 31 12.76 12.38 -8.96
CA GLY A 31 13.26 11.37 -8.04
C GLY A 31 13.36 11.86 -6.59
N TRP A 32 13.59 10.91 -5.66
CA TRP A 32 13.63 11.19 -4.22
C TRP A 32 14.80 12.11 -3.82
N GLY A 33 15.90 12.10 -4.57
CA GLY A 33 17.06 12.98 -4.32
C GLY A 33 16.72 14.47 -4.39
N ALA A 34 15.79 14.82 -5.27
CA ALA A 34 15.33 16.21 -5.41
C ALA A 34 14.45 16.67 -4.24
N VAL A 35 13.89 15.75 -3.45
CA VAL A 35 13.05 16.05 -2.29
C VAL A 35 13.95 16.50 -1.13
N ASN A 36 13.80 17.75 -0.73
CA ASN A 36 14.38 18.28 0.50
C ASN A 36 13.38 19.19 1.22
N MET A 37 13.48 19.25 2.55
CA MET A 37 12.52 19.96 3.41
C MET A 37 12.40 21.45 3.08
N SER A 38 13.49 22.10 2.62
CA SER A 38 13.44 23.52 2.25
C SER A 38 12.66 23.76 0.99
N ARG A 39 12.82 22.87 -0.01
CA ARG A 39 12.09 22.94 -1.28
C ARG A 39 10.61 22.65 -1.08
N VAL A 40 10.29 21.61 -0.34
CA VAL A 40 8.89 21.26 -0.02
C VAL A 40 8.20 22.41 0.71
N ALA A 41 8.85 23.00 1.75
CA ALA A 41 8.29 24.14 2.47
C ALA A 41 8.02 25.34 1.54
N LYS A 42 8.95 25.63 0.63
CA LYS A 42 8.80 26.71 -0.36
C LYS A 42 7.64 26.48 -1.31
N GLU A 43 7.51 25.28 -1.86
CA GLU A 43 6.47 24.94 -2.84
C GLU A 43 5.07 24.88 -2.19
N VAL A 44 5.00 24.41 -0.93
CA VAL A 44 3.76 24.41 -0.14
C VAL A 44 3.37 25.83 0.32
N GLY A 45 4.35 26.74 0.43
CA GLY A 45 4.12 28.11 0.89
C GLY A 45 4.12 28.27 2.41
N VAL A 46 4.89 27.42 3.14
CA VAL A 46 5.03 27.49 4.60
C VAL A 46 6.50 27.69 5.00
N SER A 47 6.71 28.10 6.26
CA SER A 47 8.07 28.17 6.82
C SER A 47 8.60 26.76 7.13
N ARG A 48 9.94 26.58 7.10
CA ARG A 48 10.57 25.31 7.49
C ARG A 48 10.17 24.83 8.89
N PRO A 49 10.15 25.69 9.94
CA PRO A 49 9.69 25.27 11.27
C PRO A 49 8.27 24.72 11.27
N VAL A 50 7.35 25.30 10.49
CA VAL A 50 5.99 24.80 10.35
C VAL A 50 5.99 23.42 9.70
N LEU A 51 6.74 23.23 8.62
CA LEU A 51 6.85 21.94 7.95
C LEU A 51 7.40 20.85 8.90
N TYR A 52 8.50 21.14 9.61
CA TYR A 52 9.06 20.18 10.58
C TYR A 52 8.11 19.85 11.73
N LYS A 53 7.30 20.81 12.16
CA LYS A 53 6.29 20.57 13.19
C LYS A 53 5.16 19.66 12.73
N GLU A 54 4.75 19.78 11.47
CA GLU A 54 3.59 19.04 10.94
C GLU A 54 3.95 17.65 10.35
N ILE A 55 5.14 17.49 9.80
CA ILE A 55 5.58 16.25 9.14
C ILE A 55 6.73 15.58 9.90
N GLY A 56 7.62 16.34 10.52
CA GLY A 56 8.86 15.81 11.09
C GLY A 56 10.05 15.92 10.12
N THR A 57 10.85 14.88 10.06
CA THR A 57 12.07 14.77 9.25
C THR A 57 11.77 14.42 7.79
N LYS A 58 12.84 14.38 6.95
CA LYS A 58 12.71 13.86 5.57
C LYS A 58 12.30 12.37 5.57
N HIS A 59 12.70 11.60 6.57
CA HIS A 59 12.32 10.20 6.72
C HIS A 59 10.81 10.09 7.03
N ASP A 60 10.31 10.87 8.00
CA ASP A 60 8.87 10.91 8.31
C ASP A 60 8.02 11.36 7.11
N LEU A 61 8.58 12.22 6.24
CA LEU A 61 7.94 12.60 4.98
C LEU A 61 7.91 11.44 3.99
N ALA A 62 8.98 10.64 3.91
CA ALA A 62 9.00 9.42 3.10
C ALA A 62 7.92 8.45 3.54
N ASP A 63 7.83 8.16 4.83
CA ASP A 63 6.82 7.27 5.41
C ASP A 63 5.40 7.79 5.15
N ALA A 64 5.20 9.11 5.24
CA ALA A 64 3.92 9.72 4.96
C ALA A 64 3.51 9.59 3.47
N VAL A 65 4.46 9.74 2.53
CA VAL A 65 4.21 9.57 1.09
C VAL A 65 3.88 8.10 0.78
N ILE A 66 4.68 7.17 1.30
CA ILE A 66 4.45 5.72 1.14
C ILE A 66 3.12 5.31 1.76
N GLY A 67 2.84 5.79 2.98
CA GLY A 67 1.60 5.50 3.69
C GLY A 67 0.36 5.96 2.93
N ASN A 68 0.39 7.17 2.36
CA ASN A 68 -0.72 7.71 1.56
C ASN A 68 -0.95 6.92 0.28
N GLU A 69 0.12 6.47 -0.37
CA GLU A 69 0.02 5.62 -1.55
C GLU A 69 -0.59 4.25 -1.20
N LEU A 70 -0.14 3.65 -0.09
CA LEU A 70 -0.71 2.40 0.41
C LEU A 70 -2.18 2.53 0.75
N ASP A 71 -2.61 3.62 1.38
CA ASP A 71 -4.02 3.87 1.68
C ASP A 71 -4.88 3.92 0.41
N THR A 72 -4.36 4.52 -0.66
CA THR A 72 -5.03 4.56 -1.97
C THR A 72 -5.16 3.15 -2.58
N PHE A 73 -4.10 2.34 -2.51
CA PHE A 73 -4.16 0.94 -2.95
C PHE A 73 -5.16 0.13 -2.13
N LEU A 74 -5.12 0.24 -0.81
CA LEU A 74 -6.02 -0.50 0.08
C LEU A 74 -7.49 -0.14 -0.13
N ALA A 75 -7.80 1.12 -0.41
CA ALA A 75 -9.16 1.54 -0.76
C ALA A 75 -9.65 0.83 -2.03
N GLY A 76 -8.87 0.87 -3.12
CA GLY A 76 -9.24 0.19 -4.37
C GLY A 76 -9.32 -1.34 -4.25
N ILE A 77 -8.43 -1.96 -3.44
CA ILE A 77 -8.50 -3.38 -3.12
C ILE A 77 -9.79 -3.71 -2.37
N THR A 78 -10.16 -2.89 -1.38
CA THR A 78 -11.39 -3.07 -0.60
C THR A 78 -12.63 -2.99 -1.49
N ASP A 79 -12.68 -2.04 -2.41
CA ASP A 79 -13.77 -1.90 -3.38
C ASP A 79 -13.83 -3.11 -4.32
N THR A 80 -12.66 -3.62 -4.76
CA THR A 80 -12.56 -4.81 -5.61
C THR A 80 -13.08 -6.06 -4.89
N ILE A 81 -12.70 -6.25 -3.62
CA ILE A 81 -13.21 -7.34 -2.78
C ILE A 81 -14.72 -7.21 -2.59
N ALA A 82 -15.22 -5.97 -2.42
CA ALA A 82 -16.63 -5.69 -2.25
C ALA A 82 -17.49 -6.11 -3.46
N ALA A 83 -16.92 -6.13 -4.64
CA ALA A 83 -17.60 -6.54 -5.87
C ALA A 83 -17.82 -8.06 -5.97
N HIS A 84 -17.23 -8.87 -5.08
CA HIS A 84 -17.33 -10.34 -5.08
C HIS A 84 -17.84 -10.87 -3.73
N PRO A 85 -19.08 -10.56 -3.31
CA PRO A 85 -19.53 -10.80 -1.94
C PRO A 85 -19.61 -12.29 -1.55
N ASP A 86 -19.79 -13.17 -2.52
CA ASP A 86 -20.09 -14.59 -2.30
C ASP A 86 -18.89 -15.53 -2.59
N ASP A 87 -17.79 -15.00 -3.13
CA ASP A 87 -16.63 -15.82 -3.52
C ASP A 87 -15.32 -15.13 -3.12
N ILE A 88 -14.78 -15.56 -1.98
CA ILE A 88 -13.50 -15.06 -1.45
C ILE A 88 -12.33 -15.29 -2.41
N ARG A 89 -12.32 -16.40 -3.17
CA ARG A 89 -11.21 -16.74 -4.07
C ARG A 89 -11.24 -15.82 -5.28
N ALA A 90 -12.41 -15.63 -5.87
CA ALA A 90 -12.61 -14.64 -6.93
C ALA A 90 -12.24 -13.21 -6.45
N ALA A 91 -12.66 -12.84 -5.25
CA ALA A 91 -12.36 -11.55 -4.64
C ALA A 91 -10.85 -11.32 -4.47
N LEU A 92 -10.14 -12.27 -3.87
CA LEU A 92 -8.70 -12.18 -3.65
C LEU A 92 -7.92 -12.19 -4.96
N THR A 93 -8.34 -13.00 -5.93
CA THR A 93 -7.74 -13.03 -7.27
C THR A 93 -7.93 -11.69 -8.00
N ALA A 94 -9.12 -11.12 -7.96
CA ALA A 94 -9.40 -9.80 -8.52
C ALA A 94 -8.62 -8.68 -7.81
N ALA A 95 -8.48 -8.77 -6.48
CA ALA A 95 -7.68 -7.83 -5.69
C ALA A 95 -6.18 -7.88 -6.08
N VAL A 96 -5.65 -9.07 -6.36
CA VAL A 96 -4.27 -9.25 -6.87
C VAL A 96 -4.13 -8.64 -8.26
N ASP A 97 -5.05 -8.91 -9.18
CA ASP A 97 -5.04 -8.34 -10.54
C ASP A 97 -5.10 -6.80 -10.49
N PHE A 98 -6.03 -6.25 -9.71
CA PHE A 98 -6.12 -4.81 -9.47
C PHE A 98 -4.80 -4.23 -8.96
N THR A 99 -4.20 -4.87 -7.95
CA THR A 99 -2.94 -4.39 -7.34
C THR A 99 -1.81 -4.36 -8.36
N LEU A 100 -1.60 -5.43 -9.11
CA LEU A 100 -0.51 -5.54 -10.07
C LEU A 100 -0.70 -4.57 -11.26
N ARG A 101 -1.92 -4.40 -11.77
CA ARG A 101 -2.21 -3.44 -12.86
C ARG A 101 -2.06 -1.99 -12.39
N THR A 102 -2.64 -1.65 -11.25
CA THR A 102 -2.52 -0.30 -10.69
C THR A 102 -1.07 0.05 -10.38
N ALA A 103 -0.30 -0.90 -9.83
CA ALA A 103 1.12 -0.71 -9.58
C ALA A 103 1.92 -0.53 -10.86
N ALA A 104 1.61 -1.27 -11.93
CA ALA A 104 2.26 -1.13 -13.22
C ALA A 104 2.05 0.24 -13.88
N GLU A 105 0.98 0.95 -13.54
CA GLU A 105 0.69 2.30 -14.02
C GLU A 105 1.14 3.39 -13.03
N ASN A 106 1.45 3.03 -11.79
CA ASN A 106 1.77 3.96 -10.73
C ASN A 106 3.11 4.66 -10.95
N THR A 107 3.06 5.98 -11.15
CA THR A 107 4.23 6.82 -11.46
C THR A 107 5.21 6.90 -10.29
N LEU A 108 4.70 6.98 -9.04
CA LEU A 108 5.55 7.02 -7.86
C LEU A 108 6.33 5.72 -7.71
N LEU A 109 5.65 4.56 -7.83
CA LEU A 109 6.28 3.26 -7.73
C LEU A 109 7.32 3.06 -8.83
N LYS A 110 7.01 3.46 -10.08
CA LYS A 110 7.98 3.45 -11.18
C LYS A 110 9.22 4.30 -10.87
N ALA A 111 9.02 5.51 -10.34
CA ALA A 111 10.13 6.40 -9.98
C ALA A 111 11.01 5.80 -8.87
N VAL A 112 10.39 5.20 -7.85
CA VAL A 112 11.09 4.52 -6.75
C VAL A 112 11.87 3.31 -7.25
N LEU A 113 11.27 2.48 -8.12
CA LEU A 113 11.93 1.30 -8.68
C LEU A 113 13.05 1.67 -9.68
N ALA A 114 12.88 2.74 -10.47
CA ALA A 114 13.90 3.24 -11.38
C ALA A 114 15.13 3.79 -10.62
N GLY A 115 14.92 4.40 -9.45
CA GLY A 115 15.99 4.91 -8.58
C GLY A 115 16.90 3.84 -7.97
N ARG A 116 16.64 2.54 -8.18
CA ARG A 116 17.48 1.42 -7.68
C ARG A 116 18.95 1.48 -8.15
N SER A 117 19.22 2.20 -9.23
CA SER A 117 20.58 2.33 -9.80
C SER A 117 21.34 3.56 -9.31
N SER A 118 20.71 4.47 -8.57
CA SER A 118 21.35 5.70 -8.06
C SER A 118 21.59 5.59 -6.56
N ALA A 119 22.56 6.38 -6.04
CA ALA A 119 22.88 6.47 -4.62
C ALA A 119 21.71 7.01 -3.74
N ASP A 120 20.55 7.20 -4.33
CA ASP A 120 19.36 7.82 -3.76
C ASP A 120 18.34 6.77 -3.26
N THR A 121 18.81 5.92 -2.36
CA THR A 121 18.15 4.68 -1.95
C THR A 121 17.23 4.84 -0.73
N SER A 122 16.88 6.04 -0.29
CA SER A 122 16.20 6.22 0.99
C SER A 122 14.71 5.82 1.04
N LEU A 123 14.03 5.61 -0.09
CA LEU A 123 12.66 5.06 -0.10
C LEU A 123 12.63 3.53 -0.21
N LEU A 124 13.62 2.93 -0.87
CA LEU A 124 13.69 1.48 -1.06
C LEU A 124 13.93 0.68 0.24
N PRO A 125 14.83 1.12 1.16
CA PRO A 125 14.98 0.41 2.43
C PRO A 125 13.67 0.32 3.21
N THR A 126 12.91 1.41 3.32
CA THR A 126 11.61 1.41 4.01
C THR A 126 10.63 0.41 3.36
N LEU A 127 10.61 0.33 2.02
CA LEU A 127 9.73 -0.60 1.31
C LEU A 127 10.19 -2.06 1.36
N MET A 128 11.50 -2.34 1.44
CA MET A 128 12.05 -3.68 1.25
C MET A 128 12.66 -4.31 2.51
N THR A 129 13.13 -3.51 3.46
CA THR A 129 13.82 -4.00 4.67
C THR A 129 13.02 -3.83 5.95
N GLU A 130 12.06 -2.90 5.96
CA GLU A 130 11.13 -2.72 7.06
C GLU A 130 9.73 -3.22 6.63
N PRO A 131 9.36 -4.48 6.93
CA PRO A 131 8.12 -5.07 6.40
C PRO A 131 6.86 -4.47 7.00
N GLU A 132 6.90 -3.96 8.24
CA GLU A 132 5.72 -3.47 8.95
C GLU A 132 4.99 -2.30 8.26
N PRO A 133 5.66 -1.25 7.75
CA PRO A 133 4.95 -0.12 7.17
C PRO A 133 4.09 -0.47 5.95
N VAL A 134 4.47 -1.47 5.17
CA VAL A 134 3.74 -1.87 3.95
C VAL A 134 3.09 -3.23 4.12
N LEU A 135 3.89 -4.27 4.37
CA LEU A 135 3.38 -5.65 4.45
C LEU A 135 2.44 -5.83 5.66
N GLY A 136 2.86 -5.43 6.85
CA GLY A 136 2.07 -5.58 8.08
C GLY A 136 0.76 -4.81 8.00
N ARG A 137 0.79 -3.56 7.53
CA ARG A 137 -0.44 -2.77 7.34
C ARG A 137 -1.36 -3.38 6.28
N ALA A 138 -0.83 -3.79 5.14
CA ALA A 138 -1.62 -4.40 4.08
C ALA A 138 -2.26 -5.72 4.54
N ALA A 139 -1.49 -6.62 5.15
CA ALA A 139 -1.98 -7.90 5.66
C ALA A 139 -3.05 -7.70 6.75
N GLY A 140 -2.81 -6.80 7.72
CA GLY A 140 -3.77 -6.51 8.79
C GLY A 140 -5.08 -5.90 8.28
N ALA A 141 -4.99 -4.90 7.39
CA ALA A 141 -6.16 -4.27 6.79
C ALA A 141 -6.99 -5.28 5.97
N LEU A 142 -6.34 -6.08 5.12
CA LEU A 142 -7.02 -7.08 4.29
C LEU A 142 -7.60 -8.22 5.13
N THR A 143 -6.93 -8.68 6.18
CA THR A 143 -7.48 -9.66 7.11
C THR A 143 -8.77 -9.15 7.73
N THR A 144 -8.81 -7.89 8.15
CA THR A 144 -10.02 -7.25 8.70
C THR A 144 -11.14 -7.18 7.67
N VAL A 145 -10.85 -6.76 6.43
CA VAL A 145 -11.83 -6.70 5.33
C VAL A 145 -12.40 -8.08 5.04
N VAL A 146 -11.53 -9.10 4.88
CA VAL A 146 -11.94 -10.48 4.59
C VAL A 146 -12.77 -11.04 5.73
N ARG A 147 -12.35 -10.89 6.99
CA ARG A 147 -13.08 -11.38 8.16
C ARG A 147 -14.47 -10.76 8.29
N THR A 148 -14.59 -9.47 8.02
CA THR A 148 -15.86 -8.75 8.12
C THR A 148 -16.83 -9.14 7.01
N ARG A 149 -16.33 -9.52 5.85
CA ARG A 149 -17.16 -9.73 4.66
C ARG A 149 -17.54 -11.19 4.41
N TYR A 150 -16.67 -12.13 4.80
CA TYR A 150 -16.88 -13.55 4.54
C TYR A 150 -17.00 -14.35 5.83
N GLU A 151 -18.01 -15.21 5.88
CA GLU A 151 -18.17 -16.18 6.97
C GLU A 151 -17.17 -17.33 6.78
N LEU A 152 -16.12 -17.36 7.62
CA LEU A 152 -15.05 -18.36 7.59
C LEU A 152 -14.92 -19.05 8.95
N PRO A 153 -15.97 -19.79 9.40
CA PRO A 153 -16.03 -20.34 10.76
C PRO A 153 -14.93 -21.39 11.04
N ALA A 154 -14.40 -22.02 9.99
CA ALA A 154 -13.35 -23.02 10.10
C ALA A 154 -11.94 -22.43 10.27
N LEU A 155 -11.77 -21.10 10.12
CA LEU A 155 -10.49 -20.43 10.24
C LEU A 155 -10.43 -19.55 11.50
N SER A 156 -9.44 -19.76 12.33
CA SER A 156 -9.06 -18.80 13.38
C SER A 156 -8.54 -17.48 12.79
N ASP A 157 -8.47 -16.44 13.60
CA ASP A 157 -7.95 -15.15 13.14
C ASP A 157 -6.47 -15.22 12.75
N ASP A 158 -5.67 -16.01 13.48
CA ASP A 158 -4.26 -16.23 13.19
C ASP A 158 -4.06 -17.00 11.87
N GLU A 159 -4.87 -18.03 11.61
CA GLU A 159 -4.82 -18.79 10.35
C GLU A 159 -5.25 -17.91 9.17
N LEU A 160 -6.32 -17.13 9.32
CA LEU A 160 -6.73 -16.19 8.28
C LEU A 160 -5.64 -15.16 8.02
N GLY A 161 -5.09 -14.56 9.07
CA GLY A 161 -3.99 -13.59 8.96
C GLY A 161 -2.80 -14.17 8.20
N SER A 162 -2.37 -15.38 8.54
CA SER A 162 -1.27 -16.07 7.87
C SER A 162 -1.56 -16.35 6.38
N ARG A 163 -2.78 -16.75 6.04
CA ARG A 163 -3.19 -16.99 4.64
C ARG A 163 -3.22 -15.70 3.82
N VAL A 164 -3.80 -14.64 4.39
CA VAL A 164 -3.84 -13.31 3.75
C VAL A 164 -2.42 -12.77 3.56
N GLU A 165 -1.57 -12.88 4.58
CA GLU A 165 -0.16 -12.44 4.50
C GLU A 165 0.58 -13.17 3.37
N ALA A 166 0.37 -14.48 3.22
CA ALA A 166 0.99 -15.24 2.13
C ALA A 166 0.60 -14.69 0.74
N VAL A 167 -0.68 -14.36 0.53
CA VAL A 167 -1.15 -13.75 -0.73
C VAL A 167 -0.53 -12.38 -0.94
N VAL A 168 -0.48 -11.53 0.10
CA VAL A 168 0.14 -10.20 0.03
C VAL A 168 1.62 -10.30 -0.31
N ARG A 169 2.36 -11.22 0.33
CA ARG A 169 3.80 -11.45 0.04
C ARG A 169 4.03 -11.86 -1.41
N LEU A 170 3.19 -12.74 -1.96
CA LEU A 170 3.29 -13.16 -3.36
C LEU A 170 3.00 -11.99 -4.31
N ALA A 171 1.96 -11.20 -4.05
CA ALA A 171 1.67 -10.01 -4.84
C ALA A 171 2.82 -9.00 -4.82
N LEU A 172 3.40 -8.71 -3.63
CA LEU A 172 4.56 -7.85 -3.50
C LEU A 172 5.81 -8.43 -4.21
N SER A 173 6.03 -9.75 -4.14
CA SER A 173 7.12 -10.40 -4.88
C SER A 173 7.02 -10.16 -6.38
N HIS A 174 5.85 -10.36 -6.97
CA HIS A 174 5.63 -10.11 -8.41
C HIS A 174 5.69 -8.62 -8.77
N LEU A 175 5.28 -7.75 -7.85
CA LEU A 175 5.34 -6.29 -8.04
C LEU A 175 6.79 -5.79 -8.07
N PHE A 176 7.63 -6.25 -7.14
CA PHE A 176 9.02 -5.79 -7.03
C PHE A 176 9.99 -6.55 -7.95
N GLN A 177 9.66 -7.79 -8.32
CA GLN A 177 10.50 -8.65 -9.15
C GLN A 177 9.66 -9.34 -10.24
N PRO A 178 9.11 -8.59 -11.21
CA PRO A 178 8.28 -9.16 -12.26
C PRO A 178 9.12 -10.08 -13.15
N THR A 179 8.68 -11.34 -13.30
CA THR A 179 9.35 -12.35 -14.16
C THR A 179 8.54 -12.72 -15.40
N GLY A 180 7.42 -12.04 -15.64
CA GLY A 180 6.51 -12.29 -16.75
C GLY A 180 5.40 -11.26 -16.85
N THR A 181 4.31 -11.64 -17.53
CA THR A 181 3.13 -10.78 -17.65
C THR A 181 2.30 -10.77 -16.35
N ILE A 182 1.47 -9.74 -16.19
CA ILE A 182 0.56 -9.63 -15.04
C ILE A 182 -0.41 -10.81 -15.02
N GLU A 183 -0.94 -11.23 -16.17
CA GLU A 183 -1.85 -12.38 -16.30
C GLU A 183 -1.22 -13.66 -15.76
N ARG A 184 0.06 -13.88 -16.06
CA ARG A 184 0.81 -15.04 -15.54
C ARG A 184 0.98 -14.95 -14.03
N ALA A 185 1.31 -13.79 -13.50
CA ALA A 185 1.47 -13.56 -12.06
C ALA A 185 0.14 -13.80 -11.33
N VAL A 186 -0.95 -13.24 -11.84
CA VAL A 186 -2.31 -13.44 -11.30
C VAL A 186 -2.68 -14.92 -11.31
N ALA A 187 -2.45 -15.64 -12.42
CA ALA A 187 -2.73 -17.07 -12.51
C ALA A 187 -1.92 -17.89 -11.49
N GLN A 188 -0.64 -17.57 -11.29
CA GLN A 188 0.19 -18.24 -10.28
C GLN A 188 -0.31 -18.02 -8.85
N ILE A 189 -0.70 -16.78 -8.52
CA ILE A 189 -1.21 -16.46 -7.18
C ILE A 189 -2.60 -17.07 -6.98
N ALA A 190 -3.45 -17.11 -8.02
CA ALA A 190 -4.77 -17.75 -7.97
C ALA A 190 -4.68 -19.24 -7.60
N LEU A 191 -3.69 -19.98 -8.11
CA LEU A 191 -3.44 -21.36 -7.71
C LEU A 191 -3.18 -21.50 -6.20
N VAL A 192 -2.44 -20.55 -5.62
CA VAL A 192 -2.19 -20.54 -4.18
C VAL A 192 -3.45 -20.16 -3.41
N ILE A 193 -4.20 -19.16 -3.87
CA ILE A 193 -5.48 -18.76 -3.26
C ILE A 193 -6.45 -19.96 -3.26
N ASP A 194 -6.57 -20.67 -4.38
CA ASP A 194 -7.43 -21.86 -4.48
C ASP A 194 -6.99 -22.97 -3.51
N ALA A 195 -5.69 -23.17 -3.33
CA ALA A 195 -5.16 -24.18 -2.41
C ALA A 195 -5.41 -23.83 -0.94
N ILE A 196 -5.25 -22.56 -0.55
CA ILE A 196 -5.34 -22.14 0.87
C ILE A 196 -6.73 -21.70 1.30
N PHE A 197 -7.62 -21.30 0.37
CA PHE A 197 -9.01 -20.91 0.63
C PHE A 197 -10.04 -21.87 0.02
N GLY A 198 -9.60 -22.89 -0.70
CA GLY A 198 -10.46 -23.95 -1.22
C GLY A 198 -11.03 -24.83 -0.10
N PRO A 199 -12.06 -25.64 -0.38
CA PRO A 199 -12.54 -26.63 0.57
C PRO A 199 -11.36 -27.55 0.91
N ALA A 200 -11.17 -27.83 2.20
CA ALA A 200 -10.20 -28.83 2.63
C ALA A 200 -10.40 -30.11 1.81
N ALA A 201 -9.34 -30.61 1.18
CA ALA A 201 -9.40 -31.91 0.53
C ALA A 201 -9.95 -32.90 1.56
N ARG A 202 -11.07 -33.54 1.25
CA ARG A 202 -11.55 -34.62 2.10
C ARG A 202 -10.49 -35.71 2.01
N GLU A 203 -9.82 -35.98 3.13
CA GLU A 203 -9.09 -37.20 3.31
C GLU A 203 -10.14 -38.33 3.28
N ASP A 204 -10.17 -39.07 2.19
CA ASP A 204 -10.90 -40.35 2.09
C ASP A 204 -10.09 -41.45 2.78
#